data_fc469bed75628afe571db3b6e77697ce
#
_entry.id   fc469bed75628afe571db3b6e77697ce
#
_cell.length_a   1.000
_cell.length_b   1.000
_cell.length_c   1.000
_cell.angle_alpha   90.00
_cell.angle_beta   90.00
_cell.angle_gamma   90.00
#
_symmetry.space_group_name_H-M   'P 1'
#
loop_
_entity.id
_entity.type
_entity.pdbx_description
1 polymer ?
#
loop_
_entity_poly.entity_id
_entity_poly.type
_entity_poly.pdbx_seq_one_letter_code
_entity_poly.pdbx_strand_id
1 'polypeptide(L)'
;GAAYLEAGGECSDLVEQYRAAETDPVVAACGNDTELVLAADADEAQAIATERQLQEQTVLVADRWVIRDPALETIQQSLGGQIVRLAPADGPANMADAIAFDADGVEETDPVPADGEPAAVEPPSGIHDILVVVDPSCEYCARALTASGEELERLADDGEARVAYLPVSLGDEIANGYASTLGANALACVADSAPDAYRPFQSALLAHLQTTRFDAAEVTALAAEQGAEVGDCIASAPFAWWVRQATVRAIEEPLQGVEPLRGVPTILVDGVTFGGDVSDPAALAAFVAAQAPRS
;
A
#
# COMPACT_ATOMS: atom_id res chain seq x y z
N GLY A 1 19.22 14.56 -23.39
CA GLY A 1 19.02 15.99 -23.64
C GLY A 1 18.48 16.30 -25.03
N ALA A 2 19.17 15.84 -26.13
CA ALA A 2 18.77 16.21 -27.51
C ALA A 2 17.32 15.78 -27.84
N ALA A 3 16.96 14.53 -27.59
CA ALA A 3 15.59 14.02 -27.84
C ALA A 3 14.51 14.78 -27.06
N TYR A 4 14.81 15.20 -25.83
CA TYR A 4 13.92 16.03 -25.03
C TYR A 4 13.66 17.41 -25.66
N LEU A 5 14.72 18.08 -26.14
CA LEU A 5 14.63 19.37 -26.82
C LEU A 5 13.88 19.26 -28.15
N GLU A 6 14.14 18.19 -28.92
CA GLU A 6 13.44 17.90 -30.18
C GLU A 6 11.94 17.60 -29.95
N ALA A 7 11.59 17.07 -28.79
CA ALA A 7 10.21 16.78 -28.36
C ALA A 7 9.46 18.00 -27.83
N GLY A 8 10.06 19.19 -27.86
CA GLY A 8 9.42 20.44 -27.42
C GLY A 8 9.69 20.80 -25.96
N GLY A 9 10.58 20.10 -25.29
CA GLY A 9 11.08 20.51 -23.99
C GLY A 9 11.96 21.76 -24.08
N GLU A 10 11.85 22.66 -23.11
CA GLU A 10 12.64 23.90 -23.07
C GLU A 10 13.72 23.79 -22.00
N CYS A 11 14.99 23.89 -22.39
CA CYS A 11 16.12 23.90 -21.47
C CYS A 11 17.28 24.71 -22.03
N SER A 12 17.56 25.84 -21.40
CA SER A 12 18.73 26.69 -21.76
C SER A 12 20.03 26.25 -21.09
N ASP A 13 19.92 25.71 -19.87
CA ASP A 13 21.09 25.37 -19.03
C ASP A 13 20.85 24.04 -18.31
N LEU A 14 21.09 22.91 -19.01
CA LEU A 14 20.99 21.58 -18.41
C LEU A 14 22.18 21.34 -17.47
N VAL A 15 21.91 21.16 -16.20
CA VAL A 15 22.94 20.85 -15.20
C VAL A 15 22.72 19.41 -14.70
N GLU A 16 23.73 18.57 -14.98
CA GLU A 16 23.77 17.23 -14.39
C GLU A 16 23.99 17.35 -12.88
N GLN A 17 23.08 16.73 -12.10
CA GLN A 17 23.22 16.66 -10.66
C GLN A 17 24.23 15.59 -10.25
N TYR A 18 24.74 15.70 -9.02
CA TYR A 18 25.71 14.76 -8.47
C TYR A 18 25.16 13.33 -8.45
N ARG A 19 25.99 12.36 -8.86
CA ARG A 19 25.76 10.93 -8.74
C ARG A 19 26.63 10.38 -7.61
N ALA A 20 26.03 9.60 -6.69
CA ALA A 20 26.78 8.95 -5.62
C ALA A 20 27.57 7.72 -6.11
N ALA A 21 27.00 6.99 -7.09
CA ALA A 21 27.64 5.84 -7.74
C ALA A 21 27.44 5.88 -9.27
N GLU A 22 28.26 5.14 -10.02
CA GLU A 22 28.09 5.02 -11.50
C GLU A 22 26.81 4.29 -11.89
N THR A 23 26.26 3.48 -10.98
CA THR A 23 25.00 2.73 -11.15
C THR A 23 23.76 3.57 -10.85
N ASP A 24 23.91 4.73 -10.21
CA ASP A 24 22.77 5.58 -9.89
C ASP A 24 22.18 6.20 -11.17
N PRO A 25 20.85 6.48 -11.17
CA PRO A 25 20.22 7.19 -12.27
C PRO A 25 20.89 8.53 -12.54
N VAL A 26 21.01 8.90 -13.81
CA VAL A 26 21.49 10.24 -14.18
C VAL A 26 20.37 11.22 -14.00
N VAL A 27 20.52 12.15 -13.07
CA VAL A 27 19.56 13.23 -12.84
C VAL A 27 20.12 14.53 -13.42
N ALA A 28 19.36 15.19 -14.26
CA ALA A 28 19.67 16.49 -14.80
C ALA A 28 18.48 17.44 -14.59
N ALA A 29 18.74 18.64 -14.12
CA ALA A 29 17.73 19.66 -13.90
C ALA A 29 17.90 20.83 -14.88
N CYS A 30 16.79 21.45 -15.22
CA CYS A 30 16.71 22.66 -16.02
C CYS A 30 15.77 23.65 -15.37
N GLY A 31 16.34 24.65 -14.70
CA GLY A 31 15.56 25.52 -13.84
C GLY A 31 14.97 24.76 -12.63
N ASN A 32 13.85 25.25 -12.14
CA ASN A 32 13.19 24.69 -10.94
C ASN A 32 12.09 23.68 -11.28
N ASP A 33 11.58 23.69 -12.50
CA ASP A 33 10.35 22.97 -12.87
C ASP A 33 10.59 21.76 -13.77
N THR A 34 11.79 21.64 -14.37
CA THR A 34 12.14 20.55 -15.26
C THR A 34 13.22 19.65 -14.63
N GLU A 35 12.93 18.37 -14.56
CA GLU A 35 13.85 17.31 -14.14
C GLU A 35 13.84 16.19 -15.18
N LEU A 36 15.00 15.76 -15.59
CA LEU A 36 15.18 14.61 -16.48
C LEU A 36 15.98 13.54 -15.74
N VAL A 37 15.37 12.38 -15.56
CA VAL A 37 16.03 11.21 -14.97
C VAL A 37 16.20 10.14 -16.03
N LEU A 38 17.45 9.68 -16.21
CA LEU A 38 17.75 8.52 -17.04
C LEU A 38 18.06 7.34 -16.13
N ALA A 39 17.14 6.41 -16.07
CA ALA A 39 17.25 5.16 -15.33
C ALA A 39 18.14 4.14 -16.07
N ALA A 40 18.57 3.10 -15.37
CA ALA A 40 19.33 1.99 -15.94
C ALA A 40 18.51 1.19 -16.95
N ASP A 41 17.22 0.98 -16.64
CA ASP A 41 16.25 0.26 -17.48
C ASP A 41 14.84 0.82 -17.30
N ALA A 42 13.85 0.17 -17.92
CA ALA A 42 12.45 0.59 -17.87
C ALA A 42 11.81 0.31 -16.50
N ASP A 43 12.24 -0.73 -15.82
CA ASP A 43 11.70 -1.11 -14.50
C ASP A 43 12.13 -0.10 -13.43
N GLU A 44 13.39 0.32 -13.44
CA GLU A 44 13.87 1.41 -12.60
C GLU A 44 13.17 2.73 -12.93
N ALA A 45 12.93 3.03 -14.22
CA ALA A 45 12.17 4.22 -14.61
C ALA A 45 10.74 4.20 -14.04
N GLN A 46 10.09 3.05 -14.08
CA GLN A 46 8.75 2.89 -13.50
C GLN A 46 8.76 3.05 -11.97
N ALA A 47 9.75 2.47 -11.28
CA ALA A 47 9.90 2.61 -9.84
C ALA A 47 10.11 4.09 -9.43
N ILE A 48 10.96 4.82 -10.15
CA ILE A 48 11.17 6.27 -9.94
C ILE A 48 9.87 7.05 -10.18
N ALA A 49 9.12 6.72 -11.24
CA ALA A 49 7.86 7.39 -11.55
C ALA A 49 6.81 7.15 -10.47
N THR A 50 6.72 5.94 -9.95
CA THR A 50 5.82 5.58 -8.85
C THR A 50 6.18 6.36 -7.58
N GLU A 51 7.48 6.47 -7.24
CA GLU A 51 7.92 7.32 -6.12
C GLU A 51 7.55 8.79 -6.33
N ARG A 52 7.74 9.34 -7.55
CA ARG A 52 7.33 10.71 -7.90
C ARG A 52 5.83 10.91 -7.80
N GLN A 53 5.04 9.93 -8.23
CA GLN A 53 3.59 9.93 -8.09
C GLN A 53 3.15 10.06 -6.62
N LEU A 54 3.80 9.33 -5.71
CA LEU A 54 3.50 9.40 -4.28
C LEU A 54 3.87 10.77 -3.67
N GLN A 55 4.85 11.47 -4.27
CA GLN A 55 5.20 12.86 -3.94
C GLN A 55 4.25 13.90 -4.56
N GLU A 56 3.12 13.47 -5.12
CA GLU A 56 2.16 14.32 -5.85
C GLU A 56 2.76 15.00 -7.09
N GLN A 57 3.86 14.49 -7.61
CA GLN A 57 4.47 14.99 -8.83
C GLN A 57 3.86 14.28 -10.05
N THR A 58 3.64 15.06 -11.12
CA THR A 58 3.27 14.50 -12.41
C THR A 58 4.54 14.33 -13.23
N VAL A 59 4.76 13.13 -13.78
CA VAL A 59 5.91 12.82 -14.61
C VAL A 59 5.51 12.08 -15.88
N LEU A 60 6.31 12.16 -16.93
CA LEU A 60 6.23 11.32 -18.13
C LEU A 60 7.28 10.21 -18.01
N VAL A 61 6.85 8.97 -18.15
CA VAL A 61 7.72 7.79 -18.30
C VAL A 61 7.77 7.39 -19.75
N ALA A 62 8.96 7.40 -20.35
CA ALA A 62 9.18 7.02 -21.73
C ALA A 62 10.45 6.17 -21.83
N ASP A 63 10.32 4.85 -22.02
CA ASP A 63 11.41 3.88 -21.96
C ASP A 63 12.17 4.02 -20.62
N ARG A 64 13.42 4.43 -20.65
CA ARG A 64 14.28 4.66 -19.48
C ARG A 64 14.24 6.10 -18.93
N TRP A 65 13.39 6.96 -19.47
CA TRP A 65 13.31 8.36 -19.05
C TRP A 65 12.13 8.59 -18.11
N VAL A 66 12.39 9.31 -17.03
CA VAL A 66 11.38 9.94 -16.19
C VAL A 66 11.54 11.45 -16.30
N ILE A 67 10.52 12.13 -16.77
CA ILE A 67 10.56 13.57 -17.11
C ILE A 67 9.50 14.28 -16.29
N ARG A 68 9.93 15.26 -15.49
CA ARG A 68 9.05 16.25 -14.88
C ARG A 68 9.21 17.55 -15.64
N ASP A 69 8.14 18.10 -16.18
CA ASP A 69 8.15 19.29 -17.04
C ASP A 69 6.73 19.88 -17.12
N PRO A 70 6.56 21.20 -17.21
CA PRO A 70 5.25 21.83 -17.41
C PRO A 70 4.56 21.45 -18.73
N ALA A 71 5.32 21.02 -19.76
CA ALA A 71 4.81 20.71 -21.11
C ALA A 71 4.74 19.20 -21.40
N LEU A 72 4.44 18.36 -20.38
CA LEU A 72 4.48 16.89 -20.51
C LEU A 72 3.61 16.35 -21.66
N GLU A 73 2.42 16.90 -21.89
CA GLU A 73 1.55 16.45 -22.97
C GLU A 73 2.18 16.67 -24.35
N THR A 74 2.87 17.79 -24.54
CA THR A 74 3.59 18.08 -25.80
C THR A 74 4.76 17.12 -25.99
N ILE A 75 5.53 16.89 -24.93
CA ILE A 75 6.68 15.98 -24.92
C ILE A 75 6.22 14.55 -25.19
N GLN A 76 5.12 14.12 -24.57
CA GLN A 76 4.51 12.80 -24.77
C GLN A 76 4.13 12.54 -26.23
N GLN A 77 3.59 13.54 -26.94
CA GLN A 77 3.22 13.39 -28.36
C GLN A 77 4.42 13.03 -29.23
N SER A 78 5.61 13.44 -28.86
CA SER A 78 6.85 13.23 -29.62
C SER A 78 7.64 12.02 -29.15
N LEU A 79 7.75 11.81 -27.82
CA LEU A 79 8.53 10.73 -27.25
C LEU A 79 7.71 9.46 -26.98
N GLY A 80 6.37 9.57 -26.98
CA GLY A 80 5.51 8.51 -26.49
C GLY A 80 5.59 8.38 -24.96
N GLY A 81 5.26 7.20 -24.45
CA GLY A 81 5.29 6.93 -23.01
C GLY A 81 3.97 7.24 -22.30
N GLN A 82 4.00 7.22 -20.99
CA GLN A 82 2.82 7.39 -20.13
C GLN A 82 3.03 8.53 -19.15
N ILE A 83 2.03 9.40 -19.00
CA ILE A 83 1.99 10.39 -17.91
C ILE A 83 1.47 9.70 -16.66
N VAL A 84 2.29 9.73 -15.60
CA VAL A 84 2.03 9.12 -14.30
C VAL A 84 1.79 10.24 -13.27
N ARG A 85 0.69 10.13 -12.54
CA ARG A 85 0.31 11.06 -11.47
C ARG A 85 -0.59 10.36 -10.45
N LEU A 86 -0.52 10.77 -9.19
CA LEU A 86 -1.50 10.35 -8.21
C LEU A 86 -2.85 10.99 -8.57
N ALA A 87 -3.82 10.19 -8.83
CA ALA A 87 -5.15 10.63 -9.22
C ALA A 87 -6.21 9.78 -8.51
N PRO A 88 -7.41 10.33 -8.25
CA PRO A 88 -8.52 9.54 -7.76
C PRO A 88 -8.72 8.28 -8.61
N ALA A 89 -8.79 7.14 -7.92
CA ALA A 89 -9.02 5.83 -8.51
C ALA A 89 -9.83 4.97 -7.54
N ASP A 90 -10.63 4.05 -8.08
CA ASP A 90 -11.39 3.11 -7.27
C ASP A 90 -10.44 2.23 -6.44
N GLY A 91 -10.92 1.79 -5.29
CA GLY A 91 -10.21 0.84 -4.44
C GLY A 91 -10.19 -0.57 -5.03
N PRO A 92 -9.51 -1.52 -4.36
CA PRO A 92 -9.52 -2.92 -4.76
C PRO A 92 -10.88 -3.57 -4.44
N ALA A 93 -11.22 -4.63 -5.16
CA ALA A 93 -12.25 -5.56 -4.74
C ALA A 93 -11.87 -6.25 -3.43
N ASN A 94 -12.85 -6.76 -2.70
CA ASN A 94 -12.71 -7.47 -1.43
C ASN A 94 -12.13 -6.63 -0.27
N MET A 95 -12.00 -5.31 -0.46
CA MET A 95 -11.51 -4.38 0.57
C MET A 95 -12.39 -3.13 0.67
N ALA A 96 -13.46 -3.20 1.41
CA ALA A 96 -14.20 -2.01 1.85
C ALA A 96 -13.43 -1.34 3.02
N ASP A 97 -12.27 -0.74 2.74
CA ASP A 97 -11.17 -0.32 3.62
C ASP A 97 -10.40 -1.49 4.26
N ALA A 98 -11.05 -2.53 4.72
CA ALA A 98 -10.44 -3.73 5.27
C ALA A 98 -10.86 -4.98 4.51
N ILE A 99 -9.95 -5.94 4.32
CA ILE A 99 -10.29 -7.29 3.87
C ILE A 99 -10.65 -8.14 5.07
N ALA A 100 -11.75 -8.87 5.00
CA ALA A 100 -12.23 -9.69 6.09
C ALA A 100 -12.30 -11.19 5.74
N PHE A 101 -12.12 -12.00 6.76
CA PHE A 101 -12.12 -13.45 6.69
C PHE A 101 -13.01 -14.03 7.80
N ASP A 102 -13.73 -15.06 7.45
CA ASP A 102 -14.50 -15.90 8.38
C ASP A 102 -14.41 -17.38 7.98
N ALA A 103 -15.27 -18.24 8.52
CA ALA A 103 -15.29 -19.68 8.22
C ALA A 103 -15.60 -20.01 6.74
N ASP A 104 -16.22 -19.10 6.01
CA ASP A 104 -16.52 -19.27 4.59
C ASP A 104 -15.38 -18.75 3.68
N GLY A 105 -14.35 -18.12 4.28
CA GLY A 105 -13.18 -17.57 3.60
C GLY A 105 -13.20 -16.05 3.54
N VAL A 106 -12.88 -15.49 2.38
CA VAL A 106 -12.86 -14.03 2.15
C VAL A 106 -14.25 -13.49 1.99
N GLU A 107 -14.57 -12.41 2.72
CA GLU A 107 -15.79 -11.64 2.50
C GLU A 107 -15.66 -10.81 1.22
N GLU A 108 -16.47 -11.14 0.22
CA GLU A 108 -16.47 -10.41 -1.06
C GLU A 108 -17.12 -9.04 -0.89
N THR A 109 -16.43 -7.99 -1.30
CA THR A 109 -16.95 -6.62 -1.32
C THR A 109 -16.64 -5.93 -2.65
N ASP A 110 -17.54 -5.02 -3.07
CA ASP A 110 -17.30 -4.16 -4.22
C ASP A 110 -16.18 -3.14 -3.93
N PRO A 111 -15.43 -2.70 -4.96
CA PRO A 111 -14.45 -1.62 -4.84
C PRO A 111 -15.06 -0.34 -4.27
N VAL A 112 -14.34 0.33 -3.39
CA VAL A 112 -14.71 1.67 -2.92
C VAL A 112 -14.51 2.66 -4.07
N PRO A 113 -15.56 3.39 -4.52
CA PRO A 113 -15.40 4.37 -5.60
C PRO A 113 -14.38 5.47 -5.26
N ALA A 114 -13.70 6.00 -6.26
CA ALA A 114 -12.65 7.03 -6.10
C ALA A 114 -13.06 8.27 -5.30
N ASP A 115 -14.34 8.63 -5.38
CA ASP A 115 -14.97 9.77 -4.71
C ASP A 115 -16.07 9.32 -3.72
N GLY A 116 -16.10 8.04 -3.35
CA GLY A 116 -17.11 7.41 -2.51
C GLY A 116 -16.59 7.01 -1.13
N GLU A 117 -17.52 6.58 -0.32
CA GLU A 117 -17.27 5.95 0.98
C GLU A 117 -17.35 4.43 0.85
N PRO A 118 -16.62 3.66 1.67
CA PRO A 118 -16.78 2.23 1.72
C PRO A 118 -18.21 1.84 2.07
N ALA A 119 -18.70 0.75 1.49
CA ALA A 119 -19.99 0.21 1.89
C ALA A 119 -19.97 -0.16 3.38
N ALA A 120 -21.04 0.18 4.08
CA ALA A 120 -21.17 -0.25 5.47
C ALA A 120 -21.23 -1.79 5.54
N VAL A 121 -20.32 -2.37 6.29
CA VAL A 121 -20.29 -3.80 6.58
C VAL A 121 -21.00 -4.00 7.91
N GLU A 122 -22.08 -4.77 7.91
CA GLU A 122 -22.79 -5.12 9.14
C GLU A 122 -21.93 -6.11 9.94
N PRO A 123 -21.69 -5.85 11.24
CA PRO A 123 -20.97 -6.80 12.08
C PRO A 123 -21.69 -8.16 12.12
N PRO A 124 -20.97 -9.27 12.13
CA PRO A 124 -21.60 -10.58 12.24
C PRO A 124 -22.30 -10.72 13.59
N SER A 125 -23.41 -11.48 13.63
CA SER A 125 -24.11 -11.77 14.87
C SER A 125 -23.69 -13.13 15.44
N GLY A 126 -23.37 -13.17 16.73
CA GLY A 126 -23.08 -14.41 17.45
C GLY A 126 -21.64 -14.90 17.35
N ILE A 127 -20.79 -14.23 16.59
CA ILE A 127 -19.32 -14.42 16.55
C ILE A 127 -18.63 -13.08 16.84
N HIS A 128 -17.35 -13.11 17.15
CA HIS A 128 -16.57 -11.88 17.37
C HIS A 128 -16.31 -11.12 16.07
N ASP A 129 -16.27 -9.78 16.13
CA ASP A 129 -15.85 -8.90 15.04
C ASP A 129 -14.50 -8.27 15.42
N ILE A 130 -13.41 -8.75 14.79
CA ILE A 130 -12.04 -8.35 15.08
C ILE A 130 -11.51 -7.49 13.93
N LEU A 131 -11.08 -6.26 14.23
CA LEU A 131 -10.37 -5.39 13.28
C LEU A 131 -8.91 -5.25 13.70
N VAL A 132 -8.00 -5.55 12.78
CA VAL A 132 -6.56 -5.44 12.94
C VAL A 132 -6.04 -4.36 11.99
N VAL A 133 -5.62 -3.22 12.54
CA VAL A 133 -5.04 -2.11 11.75
C VAL A 133 -3.54 -2.22 11.78
N VAL A 134 -2.92 -2.28 10.60
CA VAL A 134 -1.49 -2.46 10.44
C VAL A 134 -0.89 -1.51 9.41
N ASP A 135 0.35 -1.11 9.63
CA ASP A 135 1.18 -0.45 8.63
C ASP A 135 2.28 -1.45 8.18
N PRO A 136 2.42 -1.72 6.88
CA PRO A 136 3.39 -2.70 6.39
C PRO A 136 4.84 -2.44 6.80
N SER A 137 5.24 -1.17 6.97
CA SER A 137 6.58 -0.79 7.39
C SER A 137 6.79 -0.77 8.91
N CYS A 138 5.74 -1.00 9.68
CA CYS A 138 5.77 -0.91 11.15
C CYS A 138 6.34 -2.19 11.79
N GLU A 139 7.46 -2.08 12.50
CA GLU A 139 8.09 -3.19 13.21
C GLU A 139 7.16 -3.84 14.27
N TYR A 140 6.38 -3.03 14.99
CA TYR A 140 5.43 -3.54 15.98
C TYR A 140 4.28 -4.31 15.33
N CYS A 141 3.85 -3.91 14.12
CA CYS A 141 2.85 -4.64 13.34
C CYS A 141 3.37 -6.01 12.89
N ALA A 142 4.61 -6.07 12.38
CA ALA A 142 5.25 -7.32 12.02
C ALA A 142 5.36 -8.28 13.23
N ARG A 143 5.77 -7.76 14.39
CA ARG A 143 5.84 -8.56 15.64
C ARG A 143 4.47 -9.04 16.10
N ALA A 144 3.44 -8.20 16.03
CA ALA A 144 2.08 -8.56 16.42
C ALA A 144 1.53 -9.70 15.55
N LEU A 145 1.66 -9.60 14.22
CA LEU A 145 1.18 -10.65 13.32
C LEU A 145 2.03 -11.92 13.40
N THR A 146 3.34 -11.82 13.61
CA THR A 146 4.19 -13.00 13.86
C THR A 146 3.76 -13.75 15.13
N ALA A 147 3.37 -13.03 16.17
CA ALA A 147 2.97 -13.64 17.44
C ALA A 147 1.53 -14.15 17.45
N SER A 148 0.60 -13.40 16.88
CA SER A 148 -0.84 -13.62 17.03
C SER A 148 -1.56 -13.98 15.73
N GLY A 149 -0.86 -13.99 14.58
CA GLY A 149 -1.47 -14.25 13.26
C GLY A 149 -2.15 -15.61 13.20
N GLU A 150 -1.48 -16.68 13.64
CA GLU A 150 -2.06 -18.04 13.67
C GLU A 150 -3.34 -18.12 14.52
N GLU A 151 -3.40 -17.41 15.64
CA GLU A 151 -4.59 -17.40 16.50
C GLU A 151 -5.74 -16.61 15.84
N LEU A 152 -5.44 -15.48 15.19
CA LEU A 152 -6.44 -14.72 14.42
C LEU A 152 -7.00 -15.54 13.25
N GLU A 153 -6.13 -16.26 12.53
CA GLU A 153 -6.53 -17.15 11.44
C GLU A 153 -7.40 -18.30 11.97
N ARG A 154 -7.00 -18.94 13.08
CA ARG A 154 -7.78 -19.99 13.72
C ARG A 154 -9.18 -19.51 14.11
N LEU A 155 -9.28 -18.34 14.74
CA LEU A 155 -10.57 -17.75 15.13
C LEU A 155 -11.50 -17.55 13.94
N ALA A 156 -10.95 -17.10 12.79
CA ALA A 156 -11.70 -16.93 11.56
C ALA A 156 -12.14 -18.30 10.98
N ASP A 157 -11.18 -19.21 10.78
CA ASP A 157 -11.40 -20.51 10.12
C ASP A 157 -12.33 -21.44 10.93
N ASP A 158 -12.32 -21.33 12.28
CA ASP A 158 -13.23 -22.05 13.17
C ASP A 158 -14.63 -21.40 13.28
N GLY A 159 -14.83 -20.22 12.66
CA GLY A 159 -16.10 -19.46 12.73
C GLY A 159 -16.36 -18.85 14.10
N GLU A 160 -15.34 -18.63 14.91
CA GLU A 160 -15.43 -17.97 16.19
C GLU A 160 -15.39 -16.43 16.05
N ALA A 161 -14.76 -15.94 14.97
CA ALA A 161 -14.67 -14.52 14.67
C ALA A 161 -14.73 -14.23 13.16
N ARG A 162 -15.16 -13.03 12.82
CA ARG A 162 -14.79 -12.34 11.57
C ARG A 162 -13.52 -11.53 11.85
N VAL A 163 -12.46 -11.76 11.09
CA VAL A 163 -11.18 -11.04 11.26
C VAL A 163 -10.92 -10.17 10.04
N ALA A 164 -10.90 -8.87 10.24
CA ALA A 164 -10.66 -7.88 9.20
C ALA A 164 -9.28 -7.24 9.35
N TYR A 165 -8.55 -7.07 8.24
CA TYR A 165 -7.24 -6.41 8.20
C TYR A 165 -7.34 -5.11 7.40
N LEU A 166 -7.02 -3.98 8.05
CA LEU A 166 -6.97 -2.64 7.46
C LEU A 166 -5.51 -2.20 7.32
N PRO A 167 -4.92 -2.24 6.13
CA PRO A 167 -3.60 -1.68 5.90
C PRO A 167 -3.67 -0.16 5.80
N VAL A 168 -2.78 0.54 6.52
CA VAL A 168 -2.66 2.00 6.51
C VAL A 168 -1.23 2.42 6.20
N SER A 169 -1.03 3.70 5.83
CA SER A 169 0.28 4.26 5.48
C SER A 169 0.65 5.42 6.41
N LEU A 170 0.96 5.11 7.68
CA LEU A 170 1.36 6.10 8.68
C LEU A 170 2.87 6.37 8.69
N GLY A 171 3.68 5.39 8.27
CA GLY A 171 5.14 5.42 8.33
C GLY A 171 5.82 5.93 7.07
N ASP A 172 5.10 6.54 6.14
CA ASP A 172 5.68 7.02 4.89
C ASP A 172 6.65 8.17 5.10
N GLU A 173 7.87 7.98 4.62
CA GLU A 173 8.95 8.98 4.58
C GLU A 173 9.68 8.87 3.25
N ILE A 174 10.25 9.99 2.76
CA ILE A 174 11.12 9.98 1.58
C ILE A 174 12.32 9.04 1.79
N ALA A 175 12.84 8.98 3.02
CA ALA A 175 13.98 8.13 3.37
C ALA A 175 13.69 6.64 3.22
N ASN A 176 12.44 6.19 3.43
CA ASN A 176 12.04 4.79 3.27
C ASN A 176 11.37 4.48 1.93
N GLY A 177 11.28 5.47 1.02
CA GLY A 177 10.69 5.29 -0.31
C GLY A 177 9.20 5.03 -0.30
N TYR A 178 8.48 5.59 0.67
CA TYR A 178 7.03 5.38 0.82
C TYR A 178 6.63 3.91 1.01
N ALA A 179 7.43 3.17 1.76
CA ALA A 179 7.27 1.73 1.98
C ALA A 179 5.89 1.36 2.56
N SER A 180 5.29 2.22 3.38
CA SER A 180 3.94 2.00 3.94
C SER A 180 2.88 2.02 2.85
N THR A 181 2.82 3.07 2.01
CA THR A 181 1.84 3.14 0.91
C THR A 181 2.08 2.05 -0.13
N LEU A 182 3.34 1.80 -0.53
CA LEU A 182 3.66 0.76 -1.52
C LEU A 182 3.36 -0.64 -0.99
N GLY A 183 3.66 -0.91 0.28
CA GLY A 183 3.32 -2.17 0.94
C GLY A 183 1.80 -2.36 1.07
N ALA A 184 1.05 -1.33 1.47
CA ALA A 184 -0.40 -1.37 1.52
C ALA A 184 -1.04 -1.52 0.13
N ASN A 185 -0.47 -0.89 -0.91
CA ASN A 185 -0.87 -1.13 -2.30
C ASN A 185 -0.62 -2.59 -2.73
N ALA A 186 0.51 -3.19 -2.35
CA ALA A 186 0.79 -4.59 -2.67
C ALA A 186 -0.24 -5.52 -2.01
N LEU A 187 -0.62 -5.25 -0.75
CA LEU A 187 -1.72 -5.96 -0.08
C LEU A 187 -3.05 -5.77 -0.80
N ALA A 188 -3.36 -4.55 -1.26
CA ALA A 188 -4.54 -4.26 -2.05
C ALA A 188 -4.56 -5.02 -3.40
N CYS A 189 -3.41 -5.12 -4.08
CA CYS A 189 -3.30 -5.91 -5.31
C CYS A 189 -3.62 -7.40 -5.08
N VAL A 190 -3.16 -7.96 -3.96
CA VAL A 190 -3.45 -9.35 -3.61
C VAL A 190 -4.92 -9.53 -3.21
N ALA A 191 -5.49 -8.60 -2.42
CA ALA A 191 -6.91 -8.63 -2.07
C ALA A 191 -7.82 -8.60 -3.31
N ASP A 192 -7.48 -7.78 -4.31
CA ASP A 192 -8.23 -7.62 -5.54
C ASP A 192 -8.23 -8.87 -6.42
N SER A 193 -7.08 -9.51 -6.59
CA SER A 193 -6.88 -10.51 -7.64
C SER A 193 -6.59 -11.93 -7.14
N ALA A 194 -6.15 -12.08 -5.89
CA ALA A 194 -5.79 -13.36 -5.28
C ALA A 194 -6.06 -13.36 -3.76
N PRO A 195 -7.31 -13.09 -3.31
CA PRO A 195 -7.61 -12.82 -1.90
C PRO A 195 -7.25 -13.99 -0.96
N ASP A 196 -7.28 -15.23 -1.42
CA ASP A 196 -6.87 -16.40 -0.64
C ASP A 196 -5.37 -16.36 -0.24
N ALA A 197 -4.54 -15.65 -1.01
CA ALA A 197 -3.12 -15.47 -0.72
C ALA A 197 -2.84 -14.30 0.24
N TYR A 198 -3.86 -13.53 0.65
CA TYR A 198 -3.66 -12.30 1.40
C TYR A 198 -2.95 -12.52 2.75
N ARG A 199 -3.47 -13.41 3.59
CA ARG A 199 -2.93 -13.66 4.95
C ARG A 199 -1.45 -14.10 4.93
N PRO A 200 -1.06 -15.14 4.16
CA PRO A 200 0.34 -15.53 4.08
C PRO A 200 1.23 -14.45 3.44
N PHE A 201 0.74 -13.75 2.41
CA PHE A 201 1.48 -12.64 1.81
C PHE A 201 1.66 -11.47 2.78
N GLN A 202 0.63 -11.08 3.53
CA GLN A 202 0.73 -10.01 4.54
C GLN A 202 1.83 -10.30 5.55
N SER A 203 1.86 -11.51 6.10
CA SER A 203 2.88 -11.93 7.08
C SER A 203 4.28 -11.87 6.49
N ALA A 204 4.47 -12.38 5.27
CA ALA A 204 5.74 -12.36 4.56
C ALA A 204 6.18 -10.93 4.23
N LEU A 205 5.28 -10.06 3.74
CA LEU A 205 5.56 -8.67 3.40
C LEU A 205 5.99 -7.86 4.61
N LEU A 206 5.25 -7.96 5.73
CA LEU A 206 5.62 -7.24 6.94
C LEU A 206 7.00 -7.66 7.46
N ALA A 207 7.32 -8.96 7.41
CA ALA A 207 8.64 -9.45 7.80
C ALA A 207 9.74 -8.93 6.86
N HIS A 208 9.50 -8.90 5.56
CA HIS A 208 10.43 -8.42 4.55
C HIS A 208 10.76 -6.93 4.75
N LEU A 209 9.76 -6.08 4.89
CA LEU A 209 9.92 -4.63 5.03
C LEU A 209 10.59 -4.18 6.35
N GLN A 210 10.81 -5.09 7.31
CA GLN A 210 11.63 -4.80 8.50
C GLN A 210 13.14 -4.85 8.20
N THR A 211 13.56 -5.48 7.14
CA THR A 211 14.98 -5.74 6.83
C THR A 211 15.46 -5.05 5.57
N THR A 212 14.55 -4.68 4.68
CA THR A 212 14.84 -4.12 3.36
C THR A 212 13.97 -2.90 3.09
N ARG A 213 14.45 -2.02 2.19
CA ARG A 213 13.61 -1.00 1.57
C ARG A 213 12.61 -1.68 0.62
N PHE A 214 11.45 -1.06 0.38
CA PHE A 214 10.52 -1.56 -0.64
C PHE A 214 11.21 -1.65 -2.01
N ASP A 215 11.14 -2.83 -2.58
CA ASP A 215 11.55 -3.11 -3.96
C ASP A 215 10.41 -3.88 -4.64
N ALA A 216 9.86 -3.34 -5.73
CA ALA A 216 8.69 -3.92 -6.39
C ALA A 216 8.96 -5.33 -6.93
N ALA A 217 10.17 -5.61 -7.41
CA ALA A 217 10.51 -6.93 -7.94
C ALA A 217 10.63 -7.99 -6.82
N GLU A 218 11.26 -7.63 -5.69
CA GLU A 218 11.33 -8.51 -4.52
C GLU A 218 9.95 -8.78 -3.92
N VAL A 219 9.11 -7.74 -3.79
CA VAL A 219 7.74 -7.88 -3.28
C VAL A 219 6.85 -8.67 -4.25
N THR A 220 7.05 -8.53 -5.57
CA THR A 220 6.39 -9.37 -6.59
C THR A 220 6.78 -10.84 -6.45
N ALA A 221 8.07 -11.13 -6.29
CA ALA A 221 8.53 -12.50 -6.06
C ALA A 221 7.92 -13.10 -4.78
N LEU A 222 7.86 -12.30 -3.72
CA LEU A 222 7.25 -12.69 -2.45
C LEU A 222 5.74 -13.00 -2.60
N ALA A 223 5.01 -12.19 -3.38
CA ALA A 223 3.59 -12.44 -3.68
C ALA A 223 3.41 -13.73 -4.50
N ALA A 224 4.24 -13.96 -5.53
CA ALA A 224 4.21 -15.17 -6.34
C ALA A 224 4.51 -16.44 -5.52
N GLU A 225 5.43 -16.37 -4.55
CA GLU A 225 5.69 -17.49 -3.60
C GLU A 225 4.45 -17.86 -2.78
N GLN A 226 3.55 -16.91 -2.55
CA GLN A 226 2.27 -17.14 -1.87
C GLN A 226 1.11 -17.45 -2.84
N GLY A 227 1.38 -17.55 -4.14
CA GLY A 227 0.38 -17.89 -5.17
C GLY A 227 -0.34 -16.69 -5.79
N ALA A 228 0.16 -15.47 -5.60
CA ALA A 228 -0.43 -14.25 -6.17
C ALA A 228 0.42 -13.67 -7.30
N GLU A 229 -0.07 -13.76 -8.54
CA GLU A 229 0.58 -13.22 -9.75
C GLU A 229 0.13 -11.77 -9.99
N VAL A 230 0.61 -10.82 -9.17
CA VAL A 230 0.15 -9.43 -9.15
C VAL A 230 1.27 -8.40 -9.42
N GLY A 231 2.34 -8.79 -10.12
CA GLY A 231 3.54 -7.99 -10.31
C GLY A 231 3.29 -6.62 -10.97
N ASP A 232 2.51 -6.57 -12.05
CA ASP A 232 2.18 -5.33 -12.75
C ASP A 232 1.40 -4.35 -11.86
N CYS A 233 0.50 -4.88 -11.02
CA CYS A 233 -0.23 -4.09 -10.04
C CYS A 233 0.72 -3.53 -8.96
N ILE A 234 1.61 -4.35 -8.40
CA ILE A 234 2.58 -3.90 -7.40
C ILE A 234 3.47 -2.79 -7.97
N ALA A 235 3.99 -2.98 -9.19
CA ALA A 235 4.91 -2.02 -9.81
C ALA A 235 4.26 -0.68 -10.17
N SER A 236 2.98 -0.69 -10.59
CA SER A 236 2.26 0.52 -11.01
C SER A 236 1.53 1.26 -9.89
N ALA A 237 1.39 0.64 -8.71
CA ALA A 237 0.73 1.17 -7.53
C ALA A 237 -0.65 1.82 -7.79
N PRO A 238 -1.59 1.15 -8.48
CA PRO A 238 -2.87 1.75 -8.86
C PRO A 238 -3.76 2.07 -7.65
N PHE A 239 -3.59 1.36 -6.54
CA PHE A 239 -4.37 1.56 -5.31
C PHE A 239 -3.74 2.57 -4.34
N ALA A 240 -2.63 3.24 -4.68
CA ALA A 240 -1.99 4.22 -3.80
C ALA A 240 -2.93 5.37 -3.37
N TRP A 241 -3.84 5.80 -4.25
CA TRP A 241 -4.87 6.78 -3.91
C TRP A 241 -5.83 6.25 -2.85
N TRP A 242 -6.37 5.04 -3.05
CA TRP A 242 -7.26 4.38 -2.09
C TRP A 242 -6.60 4.18 -0.73
N VAL A 243 -5.33 3.68 -0.68
CA VAL A 243 -4.56 3.53 0.57
C VAL A 243 -4.52 4.83 1.35
N ARG A 244 -4.28 5.96 0.66
CA ARG A 244 -4.26 7.29 1.27
C ARG A 244 -5.62 7.66 1.85
N GLN A 245 -6.71 7.43 1.10
CA GLN A 245 -8.07 7.73 1.56
C GLN A 245 -8.47 6.84 2.74
N ALA A 246 -8.21 5.54 2.69
CA ALA A 246 -8.46 4.61 3.79
C ALA A 246 -7.67 5.00 5.06
N THR A 247 -6.40 5.43 4.89
CA THR A 247 -5.59 5.94 6.01
C THR A 247 -6.20 7.21 6.62
N VAL A 248 -6.64 8.17 5.78
CA VAL A 248 -7.28 9.41 6.25
C VAL A 248 -8.57 9.08 7.00
N ARG A 249 -9.43 8.23 6.45
CA ARG A 249 -10.66 7.79 7.14
C ARG A 249 -10.35 7.16 8.49
N ALA A 250 -9.37 6.24 8.55
CA ALA A 250 -8.99 5.60 9.80
C ALA A 250 -8.55 6.62 10.89
N ILE A 251 -7.88 7.72 10.50
CA ILE A 251 -7.40 8.76 11.43
C ILE A 251 -8.52 9.71 11.84
N GLU A 252 -9.46 10.00 10.96
CA GLU A 252 -10.48 11.03 11.17
C GLU A 252 -11.80 10.46 11.70
N GLU A 253 -12.13 9.21 11.38
CA GLU A 253 -13.39 8.57 11.69
C GLU A 253 -13.27 7.48 12.75
N PRO A 254 -14.33 7.22 13.52
CA PRO A 254 -14.31 6.16 14.54
C PRO A 254 -14.23 4.76 13.91
N LEU A 255 -13.18 4.02 14.22
CA LEU A 255 -13.05 2.61 13.88
C LEU A 255 -14.09 1.79 14.65
N GLN A 256 -14.87 0.97 13.96
CA GLN A 256 -16.00 0.21 14.52
C GLN A 256 -16.94 1.06 15.40
N GLY A 257 -17.04 2.37 15.15
CA GLY A 257 -17.88 3.30 15.90
C GLY A 257 -17.34 3.70 17.28
N VAL A 258 -16.07 3.41 17.59
CA VAL A 258 -15.48 3.67 18.93
C VAL A 258 -14.67 4.95 18.93
N GLU A 259 -13.48 4.92 18.31
CA GLU A 259 -12.58 6.07 18.24
C GLU A 259 -11.72 6.00 16.97
N PRO A 260 -11.21 7.15 16.48
CA PRO A 260 -10.27 7.18 15.39
C PRO A 260 -8.94 6.51 15.75
N LEU A 261 -8.23 6.03 14.73
CA LEU A 261 -6.91 5.42 14.86
C LEU A 261 -5.93 6.37 15.57
N ARG A 262 -5.19 5.83 16.55
CA ARG A 262 -4.17 6.58 17.30
C ARG A 262 -2.74 6.10 17.03
N GLY A 263 -2.60 4.93 16.44
CA GLY A 263 -1.32 4.31 16.12
C GLY A 263 -1.50 2.88 15.66
N VAL A 264 -0.42 2.22 15.28
CA VAL A 264 -0.41 0.83 14.80
C VAL A 264 0.64 0.01 15.52
N PRO A 265 0.41 -1.30 15.72
CA PRO A 265 -0.84 -1.99 15.42
C PRO A 265 -1.96 -1.59 16.37
N THR A 266 -3.19 -1.56 15.87
CA THR A 266 -4.40 -1.45 16.69
C THR A 266 -5.26 -2.69 16.44
N ILE A 267 -5.72 -3.33 17.51
CA ILE A 267 -6.65 -4.46 17.46
C ILE A 267 -7.90 -4.08 18.23
N LEU A 268 -9.04 -4.14 17.57
CA LEU A 268 -10.36 -3.99 18.20
C LEU A 268 -11.07 -5.34 18.16
N VAL A 269 -11.76 -5.67 19.25
CA VAL A 269 -12.61 -6.85 19.37
C VAL A 269 -14.00 -6.37 19.80
N ASP A 270 -14.99 -6.53 18.96
CA ASP A 270 -16.39 -6.09 19.21
C ASP A 270 -16.49 -4.60 19.57
N GLY A 271 -15.61 -3.78 18.98
CA GLY A 271 -15.55 -2.35 19.25
C GLY A 271 -14.78 -1.98 20.54
N VAL A 272 -14.06 -2.90 21.15
CA VAL A 272 -13.21 -2.61 22.32
C VAL A 272 -11.74 -2.74 21.93
N THR A 273 -10.96 -1.67 22.14
CA THR A 273 -9.52 -1.66 21.80
C THR A 273 -8.75 -2.59 22.75
N PHE A 274 -7.97 -3.50 22.18
CA PHE A 274 -7.02 -4.32 22.94
C PHE A 274 -5.88 -3.47 23.46
N GLY A 275 -5.80 -3.32 24.78
CA GLY A 275 -4.76 -2.52 25.46
C GLY A 275 -3.60 -3.34 26.01
N GLY A 276 -3.51 -4.64 25.70
CA GLY A 276 -2.46 -5.53 26.14
C GLY A 276 -1.20 -5.49 25.26
N ASP A 277 -0.27 -6.38 25.51
CA ASP A 277 0.90 -6.58 24.66
C ASP A 277 0.48 -7.32 23.41
N VAL A 278 0.55 -6.66 22.25
CA VAL A 278 0.18 -7.22 20.93
C VAL A 278 1.11 -8.37 20.49
N SER A 279 2.25 -8.54 21.13
CA SER A 279 3.17 -9.66 20.90
C SER A 279 2.92 -10.85 21.85
N ASP A 280 1.89 -10.80 22.70
CA ASP A 280 1.47 -11.88 23.58
C ASP A 280 0.17 -12.51 23.08
N PRO A 281 0.21 -13.62 22.33
CA PRO A 281 -0.98 -14.27 21.79
C PRO A 281 -1.93 -14.78 22.88
N ALA A 282 -1.41 -15.15 24.04
CA ALA A 282 -2.26 -15.61 25.16
C ALA A 282 -3.05 -14.44 25.77
N ALA A 283 -2.45 -13.24 25.84
CA ALA A 283 -3.16 -12.04 26.26
C ALA A 283 -4.26 -11.65 25.30
N LEU A 284 -4.02 -11.75 23.98
CA LEU A 284 -5.03 -11.49 22.96
C LEU A 284 -6.18 -12.52 23.04
N ALA A 285 -5.86 -13.81 23.09
CA ALA A 285 -6.87 -14.86 23.23
C ALA A 285 -7.75 -14.69 24.48
N ALA A 286 -7.13 -14.37 25.61
CA ALA A 286 -7.85 -14.09 26.85
C ALA A 286 -8.74 -12.84 26.75
N PHE A 287 -8.28 -11.82 26.03
CA PHE A 287 -9.07 -10.61 25.78
C PHE A 287 -10.28 -10.90 24.89
N VAL A 288 -10.11 -11.64 23.78
CA VAL A 288 -11.21 -12.07 22.90
C VAL A 288 -12.25 -12.85 23.70
N ALA A 289 -11.82 -13.85 24.47
CA ALA A 289 -12.71 -14.69 25.28
C ALA A 289 -13.45 -13.91 26.39
N ALA A 290 -12.98 -12.74 26.78
CA ALA A 290 -13.61 -11.88 27.77
C ALA A 290 -14.67 -10.93 27.19
N GLN A 291 -14.68 -10.74 25.86
CA GLN A 291 -15.70 -9.93 25.20
C GLN A 291 -16.97 -10.75 24.95
N ALA A 292 -18.08 -10.06 24.77
CA ALA A 292 -19.32 -10.68 24.31
C ALA A 292 -19.49 -10.36 22.81
N PRO A 293 -19.70 -11.36 21.95
CA PRO A 293 -19.98 -11.11 20.54
C PRO A 293 -21.15 -10.13 20.37
N ARG A 294 -21.07 -9.29 19.34
CA ARG A 294 -22.16 -8.35 19.00
C ARG A 294 -23.44 -9.12 18.69
N SER A 295 -24.57 -8.62 19.17
CA SER A 295 -25.89 -9.23 19.03
C SER A 295 -26.67 -8.66 17.85
#